data_3fe880470edb17d55ca787b604c9b088
#
_entry.id   3fe880470edb17d55ca787b604c9b088
#
_cell.length_a   1.000
_cell.length_b   1.000
_cell.length_c   1.000
_cell.angle_alpha   90.00
_cell.angle_beta   90.00
_cell.angle_gamma   90.00
#
_symmetry.space_group_name_H-M   'P 1'
#
loop_
_entity.id
_entity.type
_entity.pdbx_description
1 polymer ?
#
loop_
_entity_poly.entity_id
_entity_poly.type
_entity_poly.pdbx_seq_one_letter_code
_entity_poly.pdbx_strand_id
1 'polypeptide(L)'
;MSTQAAAPGRSRPLAAVLAAVGIPVFMVTLDNLVVTTALPVIRADLGASVTDLQWFVNAYTLPFAAFLLTAAAIGDRIGRRRMFVGGIVLFTLASAAAALSTESWMLTASRAVQGLGGAAVAPLSLTLLAQAVPDRLRSAAVGIWGGISGLGVAVGPVVGGAVVEGLDWSWIFWLNVPVGVVAVVLATTVLRESRGGAVRLDPLGLLLSATGMLLLVWGVVDGPDHGWSSVRVLSMLGGGAVLLTAFVAWQRRNSAPMLPLSLFRSRGFTLVNIVTLTFSAGTFGAVFLLAQFFQVVQGLSPLDAGIRTLPWTMAPMVVAPLAGIFADRLGVRNLIVAGQALLAAGILWIALASTTDVSYGDLVIAFALSGVGMGLTFAPISTMALASVTARERGVASGANNTIRELGVAVGIAVLASIFSSTGDYTSRQAFVDGLVPAVVVGACIVAVGAIVALWLPSRPAPVADEVPPSVPEAVPALQH
;
A
#
# COMPACT_ATOMS: atom_id res chain seq x y z
N MET A 1 -25.25 -33.66 -33.46
CA MET A 1 -25.33 -32.46 -32.62
C MET A 1 -24.06 -31.68 -32.86
N SER A 2 -24.15 -30.62 -33.64
CA SER A 2 -23.01 -29.80 -34.08
C SER A 2 -22.54 -28.92 -32.94
N THR A 3 -21.30 -29.12 -32.48
CA THR A 3 -20.56 -28.22 -31.59
C THR A 3 -20.30 -26.90 -32.35
N GLN A 4 -21.11 -25.88 -32.08
CA GLN A 4 -20.80 -24.53 -32.49
C GLN A 4 -19.49 -24.11 -31.81
N ALA A 5 -18.40 -24.12 -32.59
CA ALA A 5 -17.17 -23.44 -32.21
C ALA A 5 -17.46 -21.95 -32.03
N ALA A 6 -17.35 -21.47 -30.80
CA ALA A 6 -17.48 -20.05 -30.53
C ALA A 6 -16.44 -19.29 -31.36
N ALA A 7 -16.90 -18.35 -32.16
CA ALA A 7 -16.06 -17.50 -32.99
C ALA A 7 -14.93 -16.87 -32.16
N PRO A 8 -13.66 -16.83 -32.61
CA PRO A 8 -12.57 -16.21 -31.92
C PRO A 8 -12.86 -14.72 -31.80
N GLY A 9 -13.32 -14.30 -30.63
CA GLY A 9 -13.56 -12.88 -30.35
C GLY A 9 -12.28 -12.11 -30.61
N ARG A 10 -12.33 -11.02 -31.38
CA ARG A 10 -11.22 -10.10 -31.69
C ARG A 10 -10.40 -9.87 -30.46
N SER A 11 -9.12 -10.23 -30.50
CA SER A 11 -8.15 -9.94 -29.46
C SER A 11 -8.08 -8.42 -29.30
N ARG A 12 -8.43 -7.93 -28.12
CA ARG A 12 -8.37 -6.49 -27.83
C ARG A 12 -6.92 -6.06 -27.81
N PRO A 13 -6.58 -4.85 -28.30
CA PRO A 13 -5.21 -4.37 -28.29
C PRO A 13 -4.66 -4.37 -26.84
N LEU A 14 -3.45 -4.90 -26.64
CA LEU A 14 -2.80 -4.96 -25.32
C LEU A 14 -2.77 -3.57 -24.67
N ALA A 15 -2.47 -2.52 -25.44
CA ALA A 15 -2.44 -1.14 -24.96
C ALA A 15 -3.79 -0.69 -24.36
N ALA A 16 -4.93 -1.07 -24.97
CA ALA A 16 -6.25 -0.73 -24.44
C ALA A 16 -6.53 -1.45 -23.11
N VAL A 17 -6.11 -2.72 -22.98
CA VAL A 17 -6.25 -3.47 -21.73
C VAL A 17 -5.38 -2.86 -20.66
N LEU A 18 -4.11 -2.55 -20.94
CA LEU A 18 -3.20 -1.89 -20.02
C LEU A 18 -3.71 -0.51 -19.58
N ALA A 19 -4.27 0.28 -20.50
CA ALA A 19 -4.89 1.56 -20.17
C ALA A 19 -6.11 1.37 -19.25
N ALA A 20 -6.99 0.42 -19.54
CA ALA A 20 -8.21 0.17 -18.77
C ALA A 20 -7.94 -0.27 -17.32
N VAL A 21 -6.83 -0.95 -17.04
CA VAL A 21 -6.46 -1.36 -15.68
C VAL A 21 -5.41 -0.43 -15.05
N GLY A 22 -4.50 0.12 -15.86
CA GLY A 22 -3.37 0.93 -15.40
C GLY A 22 -3.78 2.34 -14.97
N ILE A 23 -4.69 2.99 -15.71
CA ILE A 23 -5.16 4.34 -15.36
C ILE A 23 -5.80 4.38 -13.97
N PRO A 24 -6.74 3.45 -13.60
CA PRO A 24 -7.29 3.44 -12.25
C PRO A 24 -6.26 3.14 -11.16
N VAL A 25 -5.30 2.25 -11.43
CA VAL A 25 -4.22 1.94 -10.46
C VAL A 25 -3.30 3.14 -10.27
N PHE A 26 -2.91 3.80 -11.36
CA PHE A 26 -2.14 5.04 -11.31
C PHE A 26 -2.86 6.12 -10.50
N MET A 27 -4.16 6.33 -10.74
CA MET A 27 -5.00 7.27 -10.02
C MET A 27 -5.01 6.98 -8.51
N VAL A 28 -5.24 5.73 -8.10
CA VAL A 28 -5.28 5.31 -6.69
C VAL A 28 -3.91 5.46 -6.02
N THR A 29 -2.82 5.11 -6.69
CA THR A 29 -1.47 5.22 -6.13
C THR A 29 -0.96 6.66 -6.08
N LEU A 30 -1.29 7.45 -7.08
CA LEU A 30 -0.98 8.88 -7.13
C LEU A 30 -1.67 9.63 -5.99
N ASP A 31 -2.98 9.44 -5.83
CA ASP A 31 -3.82 10.10 -4.83
C ASP A 31 -3.28 9.95 -3.40
N ASN A 32 -2.75 8.79 -3.07
CA ASN A 32 -2.21 8.52 -1.73
C ASN A 32 -1.02 9.45 -1.40
N LEU A 33 -0.14 9.74 -2.35
CA LEU A 33 1.06 10.54 -2.11
C LEU A 33 0.86 12.04 -2.39
N VAL A 34 -0.03 12.39 -3.30
CA VAL A 34 -0.40 13.79 -3.56
C VAL A 34 -0.92 14.46 -2.28
N VAL A 35 -1.76 13.76 -1.51
CA VAL A 35 -2.30 14.27 -0.25
C VAL A 35 -1.21 14.58 0.77
N THR A 36 -0.17 13.74 0.90
CA THR A 36 0.90 13.97 1.88
C THR A 36 1.67 15.27 1.62
N THR A 37 1.85 15.64 0.35
CA THR A 37 2.50 16.91 -0.04
C THR A 37 1.59 18.12 0.19
N ALA A 38 0.28 17.93 0.09
CA ALA A 38 -0.73 18.98 0.29
C ALA A 38 -1.05 19.24 1.77
N LEU A 39 -0.65 18.36 2.69
CA LEU A 39 -1.01 18.44 4.12
C LEU A 39 -0.76 19.81 4.77
N PRO A 40 0.38 20.50 4.56
CA PRO A 40 0.61 21.81 5.18
C PRO A 40 -0.40 22.88 4.69
N VAL A 41 -0.76 22.85 3.39
CA VAL A 41 -1.72 23.78 2.82
C VAL A 41 -3.14 23.46 3.29
N ILE A 42 -3.55 22.19 3.28
CA ILE A 42 -4.85 21.74 3.82
C ILE A 42 -4.97 22.12 5.29
N ARG A 43 -3.87 21.97 6.07
CA ARG A 43 -3.83 22.37 7.46
C ARG A 43 -4.12 23.85 7.65
N ALA A 44 -3.47 24.70 6.86
CA ALA A 44 -3.64 26.15 6.95
C ALA A 44 -5.05 26.58 6.57
N ASP A 45 -5.63 25.96 5.54
CA ASP A 45 -6.96 26.31 5.00
C ASP A 45 -8.11 25.83 5.91
N LEU A 46 -8.06 24.57 6.35
CA LEU A 46 -9.10 23.98 7.21
C LEU A 46 -8.87 24.21 8.71
N GLY A 47 -7.78 24.88 9.12
CA GLY A 47 -7.42 25.00 10.54
C GLY A 47 -7.17 23.66 11.23
N ALA A 48 -6.69 22.66 10.47
CA ALA A 48 -6.59 21.28 10.92
C ALA A 48 -5.48 21.08 11.97
N SER A 49 -5.73 20.23 12.95
CA SER A 49 -4.74 19.77 13.94
C SER A 49 -3.77 18.75 13.34
N VAL A 50 -2.69 18.43 14.07
CA VAL A 50 -1.77 17.34 13.70
C VAL A 50 -2.51 16.00 13.66
N THR A 51 -3.43 15.79 14.58
CA THR A 51 -4.32 14.63 14.63
C THR A 51 -5.19 14.51 13.37
N ASP A 52 -5.75 15.62 12.87
CA ASP A 52 -6.51 15.64 11.62
C ASP A 52 -5.64 15.24 10.43
N LEU A 53 -4.38 15.75 10.35
CA LEU A 53 -3.46 15.38 9.28
C LEU A 53 -3.17 13.87 9.24
N GLN A 54 -3.02 13.24 10.41
CA GLN A 54 -2.88 11.78 10.51
C GLN A 54 -4.13 11.07 10.00
N TRP A 55 -5.31 11.61 10.34
CA TRP A 55 -6.58 11.02 9.90
C TRP A 55 -6.82 11.20 8.40
N PHE A 56 -6.39 12.28 7.76
CA PHE A 56 -6.52 12.44 6.31
C PHE A 56 -5.80 11.33 5.53
N VAL A 57 -4.74 10.74 6.10
CA VAL A 57 -4.02 9.61 5.51
C VAL A 57 -4.57 8.28 6.03
N ASN A 58 -4.73 8.13 7.34
CA ASN A 58 -5.12 6.86 7.96
C ASN A 58 -6.56 6.46 7.64
N ALA A 59 -7.48 7.44 7.51
CA ALA A 59 -8.87 7.18 7.12
C ALA A 59 -8.99 6.56 5.72
N TYR A 60 -8.03 6.82 4.81
CA TYR A 60 -7.93 6.11 3.54
C TYR A 60 -7.28 4.74 3.70
N THR A 61 -6.12 4.69 4.36
CA THR A 61 -5.25 3.50 4.42
C THR A 61 -5.90 2.34 5.17
N LEU A 62 -6.60 2.62 6.28
CA LEU A 62 -7.22 1.57 7.11
C LEU A 62 -8.37 0.84 6.42
N PRO A 63 -9.41 1.53 5.87
CA PRO A 63 -10.45 0.85 5.10
C PRO A 63 -9.92 0.16 3.84
N PHE A 64 -8.91 0.76 3.17
CA PHE A 64 -8.24 0.14 2.04
C PHE A 64 -7.62 -1.21 2.46
N ALA A 65 -6.81 -1.23 3.52
CA ALA A 65 -6.17 -2.45 4.01
C ALA A 65 -7.18 -3.52 4.45
N ALA A 66 -8.18 -3.12 5.23
CA ALA A 66 -9.18 -4.03 5.78
C ALA A 66 -10.07 -4.65 4.69
N PHE A 67 -10.43 -3.88 3.66
CA PHE A 67 -11.39 -4.31 2.65
C PHE A 67 -10.74 -5.00 1.43
N LEU A 68 -9.43 -4.92 1.26
CA LEU A 68 -8.69 -5.40 0.08
C LEU A 68 -8.99 -6.88 -0.25
N LEU A 69 -8.88 -7.77 0.73
CA LEU A 69 -9.18 -9.22 0.54
C LEU A 69 -10.66 -9.46 0.29
N THR A 70 -11.52 -8.76 1.01
CA THR A 70 -12.97 -8.88 0.87
C THR A 70 -13.46 -8.37 -0.48
N ALA A 71 -12.91 -7.26 -0.98
CA ALA A 71 -13.24 -6.72 -2.30
C ALA A 71 -12.90 -7.71 -3.43
N ALA A 72 -11.76 -8.39 -3.35
CA ALA A 72 -11.39 -9.44 -4.28
C ALA A 72 -12.40 -10.61 -4.25
N ALA A 73 -12.77 -11.09 -3.06
CA ALA A 73 -13.73 -12.17 -2.86
C ALA A 73 -15.15 -11.80 -3.34
N ILE A 74 -15.60 -10.56 -3.10
CA ILE A 74 -16.86 -10.05 -3.64
C ILE A 74 -16.80 -10.01 -5.16
N GLY A 75 -15.71 -9.51 -5.75
CA GLY A 75 -15.50 -9.46 -7.18
C GLY A 75 -15.58 -10.85 -7.84
N ASP A 76 -15.03 -11.87 -7.19
CA ASP A 76 -15.14 -13.26 -7.68
C ASP A 76 -16.58 -13.77 -7.74
N ARG A 77 -17.45 -13.31 -6.81
CA ARG A 77 -18.87 -13.72 -6.77
C ARG A 77 -19.78 -12.95 -7.73
N ILE A 78 -19.73 -11.61 -7.65
CA ILE A 78 -20.69 -10.75 -8.38
C ILE A 78 -20.20 -10.39 -9.78
N GLY A 79 -18.89 -10.57 -10.05
CA GLY A 79 -18.21 -10.23 -11.28
C GLY A 79 -17.05 -9.26 -11.05
N ARG A 80 -15.86 -9.65 -11.52
CA ARG A 80 -14.62 -8.91 -11.30
C ARG A 80 -14.64 -7.52 -11.93
N ARG A 81 -15.12 -7.42 -13.17
CA ARG A 81 -15.27 -6.13 -13.86
C ARG A 81 -16.30 -5.25 -13.16
N ARG A 82 -17.45 -5.79 -12.75
CA ARG A 82 -18.48 -5.02 -12.03
C ARG A 82 -17.94 -4.46 -10.72
N MET A 83 -17.26 -5.27 -9.93
CA MET A 83 -16.66 -4.83 -8.67
C MET A 83 -15.56 -3.80 -8.90
N PHE A 84 -14.71 -4.00 -9.92
CA PHE A 84 -13.67 -3.06 -10.31
C PHE A 84 -14.22 -1.69 -10.71
N VAL A 85 -15.23 -1.68 -11.58
CA VAL A 85 -15.93 -0.45 -12.01
C VAL A 85 -16.64 0.22 -10.84
N GLY A 86 -17.31 -0.56 -9.98
CA GLY A 86 -17.92 -0.05 -8.75
C GLY A 86 -16.90 0.61 -7.82
N GLY A 87 -15.70 0.02 -7.68
CA GLY A 87 -14.60 0.60 -6.94
C GLY A 87 -14.11 1.94 -7.53
N ILE A 88 -13.96 2.03 -8.87
CA ILE A 88 -13.57 3.28 -9.54
C ILE A 88 -14.65 4.35 -9.33
N VAL A 89 -15.93 4.02 -9.50
CA VAL A 89 -17.05 4.95 -9.30
C VAL A 89 -17.06 5.46 -7.85
N LEU A 90 -16.96 4.56 -6.88
CA LEU A 90 -16.94 4.93 -5.46
C LEU A 90 -15.76 5.83 -5.13
N PHE A 91 -14.56 5.50 -5.63
CA PHE A 91 -13.36 6.31 -5.47
C PHE A 91 -13.53 7.72 -6.06
N THR A 92 -14.09 7.79 -7.28
CA THR A 92 -14.30 9.05 -8.01
C THR A 92 -15.32 9.96 -7.30
N LEU A 93 -16.44 9.39 -6.84
CA LEU A 93 -17.45 10.14 -6.09
C LEU A 93 -16.91 10.61 -4.74
N ALA A 94 -16.17 9.76 -4.05
CA ALA A 94 -15.50 10.13 -2.79
C ALA A 94 -14.43 11.22 -3.01
N SER A 95 -13.71 11.20 -4.15
CA SER A 95 -12.79 12.27 -4.53
C SER A 95 -13.52 13.61 -4.75
N ALA A 96 -14.67 13.59 -5.43
CA ALA A 96 -15.50 14.80 -5.56
C ALA A 96 -15.99 15.32 -4.19
N ALA A 97 -16.39 14.42 -3.28
CA ALA A 97 -16.77 14.78 -1.93
C ALA A 97 -15.59 15.36 -1.13
N ALA A 98 -14.39 14.77 -1.26
CA ALA A 98 -13.16 15.30 -0.66
C ALA A 98 -12.82 16.71 -1.17
N ALA A 99 -12.96 16.94 -2.47
CA ALA A 99 -12.72 18.26 -3.09
C ALA A 99 -13.70 19.34 -2.63
N LEU A 100 -14.91 18.95 -2.18
CA LEU A 100 -15.94 19.87 -1.68
C LEU A 100 -15.89 20.02 -0.15
N SER A 101 -14.91 19.40 0.54
CA SER A 101 -14.81 19.45 2.00
C SER A 101 -14.41 20.84 2.48
N THR A 102 -15.15 21.38 3.43
CA THR A 102 -14.91 22.65 4.11
C THR A 102 -14.48 22.47 5.56
N GLU A 103 -14.51 21.25 6.07
CA GLU A 103 -14.14 20.89 7.44
C GLU A 103 -13.33 19.58 7.46
N SER A 104 -12.44 19.43 8.46
CA SER A 104 -11.55 18.26 8.60
C SER A 104 -12.30 16.93 8.63
N TRP A 105 -13.45 16.85 9.32
CA TRP A 105 -14.23 15.61 9.40
C TRP A 105 -14.82 15.21 8.05
N MET A 106 -15.23 16.17 7.21
CA MET A 106 -15.77 15.90 5.87
C MET A 106 -14.67 15.27 4.98
N LEU A 107 -13.47 15.85 5.02
CA LEU A 107 -12.31 15.30 4.29
C LEU A 107 -11.97 13.90 4.79
N THR A 108 -11.89 13.70 6.11
CA THR A 108 -11.63 12.40 6.73
C THR A 108 -12.66 11.34 6.33
N ALA A 109 -13.94 11.67 6.37
CA ALA A 109 -15.02 10.76 5.96
C ALA A 109 -14.93 10.41 4.46
N SER A 110 -14.68 11.40 3.61
CA SER A 110 -14.49 11.21 2.17
C SER A 110 -13.29 10.31 1.88
N ARG A 111 -12.19 10.48 2.60
CA ARG A 111 -11.00 9.63 2.51
C ARG A 111 -11.31 8.18 2.90
N ALA A 112 -12.12 7.95 3.92
CA ALA A 112 -12.52 6.59 4.31
C ALA A 112 -13.30 5.88 3.19
N VAL A 113 -14.24 6.56 2.56
CA VAL A 113 -15.01 6.04 1.42
C VAL A 113 -14.11 5.83 0.20
N GLN A 114 -13.17 6.73 -0.04
CA GLN A 114 -12.17 6.63 -1.12
C GLN A 114 -11.28 5.40 -0.94
N GLY A 115 -10.84 5.11 0.30
CA GLY A 115 -10.08 3.90 0.64
C GLY A 115 -10.83 2.60 0.33
N LEU A 116 -12.15 2.53 0.60
CA LEU A 116 -12.99 1.39 0.21
C LEU A 116 -13.04 1.20 -1.30
N GLY A 117 -13.14 2.30 -2.07
CA GLY A 117 -13.11 2.27 -3.53
C GLY A 117 -11.77 1.74 -4.06
N GLY A 118 -10.67 2.29 -3.55
CA GLY A 118 -9.30 1.89 -3.91
C GLY A 118 -9.01 0.42 -3.63
N ALA A 119 -9.53 -0.13 -2.52
CA ALA A 119 -9.39 -1.52 -2.14
C ALA A 119 -9.98 -2.49 -3.17
N ALA A 120 -11.00 -2.09 -3.92
CA ALA A 120 -11.55 -2.88 -5.02
C ALA A 120 -10.69 -2.75 -6.30
N VAL A 121 -10.07 -1.60 -6.52
CA VAL A 121 -9.29 -1.34 -7.75
C VAL A 121 -7.99 -2.15 -7.77
N ALA A 122 -7.20 -2.11 -6.72
CA ALA A 122 -5.84 -2.67 -6.73
C ALA A 122 -5.78 -4.19 -7.04
N PRO A 123 -6.46 -5.11 -6.32
CA PRO A 123 -6.35 -6.55 -6.57
C PRO A 123 -7.07 -6.99 -7.86
N LEU A 124 -8.20 -6.34 -8.19
CA LEU A 124 -8.99 -6.73 -9.35
C LEU A 124 -8.35 -6.27 -10.65
N SER A 125 -7.61 -5.16 -10.66
CA SER A 125 -6.86 -4.69 -11.83
C SER A 125 -5.87 -5.75 -12.32
N LEU A 126 -5.08 -6.32 -11.41
CA LEU A 126 -4.09 -7.36 -11.74
C LEU A 126 -4.77 -8.65 -12.23
N THR A 127 -5.88 -9.04 -11.59
CA THR A 127 -6.64 -10.23 -11.97
C THR A 127 -7.28 -10.09 -13.37
N LEU A 128 -7.88 -8.93 -13.66
CA LEU A 128 -8.48 -8.63 -14.96
C LEU A 128 -7.41 -8.53 -16.05
N LEU A 129 -6.25 -7.94 -15.75
CA LEU A 129 -5.10 -7.91 -16.64
C LEU A 129 -4.63 -9.32 -17.02
N ALA A 130 -4.40 -10.16 -16.00
CA ALA A 130 -3.92 -11.53 -16.21
C ALA A 130 -4.85 -12.39 -17.06
N GLN A 131 -6.15 -12.12 -17.03
CA GLN A 131 -7.16 -12.82 -17.84
C GLN A 131 -7.33 -12.27 -19.26
N ALA A 132 -7.07 -10.99 -19.44
CA ALA A 132 -7.24 -10.32 -20.73
C ALA A 132 -6.04 -10.49 -21.67
N VAL A 133 -4.87 -10.91 -21.13
CA VAL A 133 -3.59 -10.98 -21.84
C VAL A 133 -3.20 -12.44 -22.08
N PRO A 134 -2.73 -12.82 -23.28
CA PRO A 134 -2.19 -14.15 -23.58
C PRO A 134 -1.02 -14.51 -22.64
N ASP A 135 -0.88 -15.80 -22.32
CA ASP A 135 0.14 -16.29 -21.36
C ASP A 135 1.55 -15.82 -21.67
N ARG A 136 1.94 -15.81 -22.95
CA ARG A 136 3.25 -15.35 -23.44
C ARG A 136 3.57 -13.88 -23.12
N LEU A 137 2.55 -13.05 -22.96
CA LEU A 137 2.71 -11.61 -22.70
C LEU A 137 2.38 -11.24 -21.24
N ARG A 138 1.91 -12.21 -20.44
CA ARG A 138 1.43 -11.96 -19.07
C ARG A 138 2.49 -11.36 -18.17
N SER A 139 3.71 -11.90 -18.17
CA SER A 139 4.81 -11.39 -17.34
C SER A 139 5.18 -9.95 -17.73
N ALA A 140 5.25 -9.64 -19.03
CA ALA A 140 5.51 -8.29 -19.50
C ALA A 140 4.37 -7.32 -19.13
N ALA A 141 3.11 -7.72 -19.27
CA ALA A 141 1.95 -6.91 -18.92
C ALA A 141 1.89 -6.60 -17.42
N VAL A 142 2.19 -7.59 -16.57
CA VAL A 142 2.29 -7.40 -15.10
C VAL A 142 3.44 -6.48 -14.75
N GLY A 143 4.58 -6.59 -15.44
CA GLY A 143 5.72 -5.68 -15.29
C GLY A 143 5.35 -4.22 -15.62
N ILE A 144 4.64 -4.00 -16.75
CA ILE A 144 4.16 -2.67 -17.14
C ILE A 144 3.14 -2.12 -16.12
N TRP A 145 2.21 -2.96 -15.65
CA TRP A 145 1.26 -2.61 -14.61
C TRP A 145 1.97 -2.17 -13.32
N GLY A 146 2.98 -2.91 -12.89
CA GLY A 146 3.81 -2.54 -11.73
C GLY A 146 4.58 -1.24 -11.94
N GLY A 147 5.09 -1.01 -13.16
CA GLY A 147 5.73 0.25 -13.56
C GLY A 147 4.77 1.44 -13.49
N ILE A 148 3.52 1.28 -13.97
CA ILE A 148 2.47 2.33 -13.89
C ILE A 148 2.14 2.65 -12.42
N SER A 149 1.99 1.63 -11.58
CA SER A 149 1.76 1.81 -10.15
C SER A 149 2.94 2.54 -9.48
N GLY A 150 4.17 2.13 -9.79
CA GLY A 150 5.39 2.77 -9.29
C GLY A 150 5.54 4.21 -9.76
N LEU A 151 5.14 4.52 -11.00
CA LEU A 151 5.14 5.89 -11.52
C LEU A 151 4.19 6.81 -10.71
N GLY A 152 3.01 6.31 -10.33
CA GLY A 152 2.09 7.05 -9.47
C GLY A 152 2.73 7.45 -8.14
N VAL A 153 3.47 6.50 -7.53
CA VAL A 153 4.25 6.77 -6.31
C VAL A 153 5.35 7.80 -6.56
N ALA A 154 6.10 7.65 -7.65
CA ALA A 154 7.27 8.47 -7.94
C ALA A 154 6.92 9.94 -8.23
N VAL A 155 5.87 10.18 -9.02
CA VAL A 155 5.48 11.55 -9.43
C VAL A 155 4.48 12.21 -8.48
N GLY A 156 3.91 11.45 -7.53
CA GLY A 156 2.91 11.94 -6.57
C GLY A 156 3.28 13.26 -5.91
N PRO A 157 4.43 13.36 -5.25
CA PRO A 157 4.83 14.58 -4.58
C PRO A 157 4.98 15.79 -5.51
N VAL A 158 5.47 15.59 -6.74
CA VAL A 158 5.63 16.68 -7.72
C VAL A 158 4.28 17.12 -8.27
N VAL A 159 3.41 16.17 -8.62
CA VAL A 159 2.05 16.49 -9.10
C VAL A 159 1.26 17.18 -8.00
N GLY A 160 1.33 16.66 -6.76
CA GLY A 160 0.69 17.28 -5.60
C GLY A 160 1.17 18.70 -5.38
N GLY A 161 2.49 18.91 -5.39
CA GLY A 161 3.10 20.22 -5.24
C GLY A 161 2.68 21.20 -6.35
N ALA A 162 2.75 20.77 -7.61
CA ALA A 162 2.38 21.60 -8.75
C ALA A 162 0.90 22.04 -8.73
N VAL A 163 0.02 21.11 -8.34
CA VAL A 163 -1.42 21.39 -8.25
C VAL A 163 -1.71 22.40 -7.14
N VAL A 164 -1.13 22.16 -5.94
CA VAL A 164 -1.39 22.99 -4.76
C VAL A 164 -0.74 24.37 -4.88
N GLU A 165 0.36 24.50 -5.65
CA GLU A 165 1.00 25.81 -5.90
C GLU A 165 0.25 26.61 -6.96
N GLY A 166 -0.25 25.95 -8.01
CA GLY A 166 -0.92 26.62 -9.13
C GLY A 166 -2.42 26.79 -8.96
N LEU A 167 -3.05 26.00 -8.09
CA LEU A 167 -4.49 25.93 -7.90
C LEU A 167 -4.80 25.75 -6.40
N ASP A 168 -6.09 25.72 -6.05
CA ASP A 168 -6.56 25.34 -4.73
C ASP A 168 -6.25 23.86 -4.43
N TRP A 169 -6.00 23.52 -3.15
CA TRP A 169 -5.68 22.14 -2.75
C TRP A 169 -6.77 21.13 -3.11
N SER A 170 -8.03 21.55 -3.21
CA SER A 170 -9.14 20.70 -3.61
C SER A 170 -8.94 20.07 -5.00
N TRP A 171 -8.14 20.69 -5.87
CA TRP A 171 -7.85 20.19 -7.20
C TRP A 171 -7.05 18.88 -7.20
N ILE A 172 -6.34 18.54 -6.12
CA ILE A 172 -5.71 17.21 -6.00
C ILE A 172 -6.76 16.10 -6.06
N PHE A 173 -7.96 16.38 -5.57
CA PHE A 173 -9.10 15.46 -5.61
C PHE A 173 -9.93 15.62 -6.88
N TRP A 174 -10.15 16.86 -7.36
CA TRP A 174 -10.86 17.09 -8.61
C TRP A 174 -10.20 16.44 -9.81
N LEU A 175 -8.88 16.32 -9.86
CA LEU A 175 -8.15 15.60 -10.93
C LEU A 175 -8.58 14.14 -11.06
N ASN A 176 -8.98 13.48 -9.97
CA ASN A 176 -9.45 12.12 -10.00
C ASN A 176 -10.81 11.96 -10.71
N VAL A 177 -11.62 13.04 -10.79
CA VAL A 177 -12.97 12.96 -11.37
C VAL A 177 -12.93 12.70 -12.88
N PRO A 178 -12.29 13.52 -13.72
CA PRO A 178 -12.20 13.24 -15.15
C PRO A 178 -11.44 11.93 -15.44
N VAL A 179 -10.37 11.64 -14.67
CA VAL A 179 -9.60 10.39 -14.83
C VAL A 179 -10.48 9.18 -14.50
N GLY A 180 -11.27 9.25 -13.43
CA GLY A 180 -12.20 8.20 -13.02
C GLY A 180 -13.30 7.95 -14.06
N VAL A 181 -13.87 9.00 -14.64
CA VAL A 181 -14.86 8.87 -15.74
C VAL A 181 -14.24 8.15 -16.93
N VAL A 182 -13.05 8.55 -17.37
CA VAL A 182 -12.32 7.87 -18.46
C VAL A 182 -12.03 6.41 -18.09
N ALA A 183 -11.60 6.16 -16.87
CA ALA A 183 -11.32 4.82 -16.35
C ALA A 183 -12.55 3.92 -16.36
N VAL A 184 -13.73 4.41 -15.95
CA VAL A 184 -15.01 3.69 -16.01
C VAL A 184 -15.38 3.35 -17.46
N VAL A 185 -15.27 4.31 -18.39
CA VAL A 185 -15.55 4.08 -19.80
C VAL A 185 -14.63 3.00 -20.38
N LEU A 186 -13.32 3.11 -20.12
CA LEU A 186 -12.34 2.12 -20.58
C LEU A 186 -12.60 0.74 -19.96
N ALA A 187 -12.84 0.67 -18.65
CA ALA A 187 -13.08 -0.59 -17.96
C ALA A 187 -14.36 -1.29 -18.48
N THR A 188 -15.42 -0.54 -18.73
CA THR A 188 -16.70 -1.09 -19.22
C THR A 188 -16.65 -1.53 -20.68
N THR A 189 -15.91 -0.81 -21.53
CA THR A 189 -15.83 -1.10 -22.97
C THR A 189 -14.74 -2.11 -23.31
N VAL A 190 -13.60 -2.07 -22.61
CA VAL A 190 -12.42 -2.89 -22.92
C VAL A 190 -12.38 -4.19 -22.13
N LEU A 191 -12.71 -4.21 -20.85
CA LEU A 191 -12.58 -5.42 -20.04
C LEU A 191 -13.79 -6.35 -20.22
N ARG A 192 -13.53 -7.66 -20.19
CA ARG A 192 -14.61 -8.67 -20.20
C ARG A 192 -15.01 -9.00 -18.77
N GLU A 193 -16.30 -9.29 -18.57
CA GLU A 193 -16.75 -9.79 -17.29
C GLU A 193 -16.21 -11.20 -17.05
N SER A 194 -15.76 -11.43 -15.82
CA SER A 194 -15.30 -12.74 -15.36
C SER A 194 -15.70 -12.95 -13.90
N ARG A 195 -15.86 -14.18 -13.52
CA ARG A 195 -16.15 -14.59 -12.16
C ARG A 195 -15.12 -15.62 -11.72
N GLY A 196 -14.77 -15.60 -10.44
CA GLY A 196 -13.98 -16.64 -9.81
C GLY A 196 -14.84 -17.80 -9.35
N GLY A 197 -14.24 -18.75 -8.64
CA GLY A 197 -14.98 -19.76 -7.87
C GLY A 197 -15.81 -19.11 -6.77
N ALA A 198 -16.86 -19.79 -6.30
CA ALA A 198 -17.71 -19.30 -5.20
C ALA A 198 -16.92 -19.28 -3.86
N VAL A 199 -16.21 -18.21 -3.62
CA VAL A 199 -15.52 -17.97 -2.34
C VAL A 199 -16.55 -17.57 -1.29
N ARG A 200 -16.52 -18.20 -0.12
CA ARG A 200 -17.36 -17.77 1.03
C ARG A 200 -16.77 -16.48 1.58
N LEU A 201 -17.65 -15.49 1.79
CA LEU A 201 -17.26 -14.26 2.47
C LEU A 201 -17.15 -14.51 3.96
N ASP A 202 -16.22 -13.81 4.59
CA ASP A 202 -16.02 -13.83 6.04
C ASP A 202 -16.33 -12.43 6.63
N PRO A 203 -17.62 -12.06 6.77
CA PRO A 203 -17.99 -10.73 7.24
C PRO A 203 -17.61 -10.50 8.71
N LEU A 204 -17.59 -11.56 9.54
CA LEU A 204 -17.14 -11.44 10.92
C LEU A 204 -15.64 -11.23 11.01
N GLY A 205 -14.85 -11.96 10.21
CA GLY A 205 -13.42 -11.74 10.11
C GLY A 205 -13.09 -10.32 9.64
N LEU A 206 -13.81 -9.81 8.63
CA LEU A 206 -13.65 -8.43 8.17
C LEU A 206 -13.97 -7.43 9.29
N LEU A 207 -15.11 -7.58 9.97
CA LEU A 207 -15.52 -6.68 11.05
C LEU A 207 -14.50 -6.66 12.19
N LEU A 208 -14.05 -7.84 12.64
CA LEU A 208 -13.07 -7.96 13.73
C LEU A 208 -11.72 -7.33 13.35
N SER A 209 -11.21 -7.60 12.14
CA SER A 209 -9.92 -7.05 11.70
C SER A 209 -10.02 -5.55 11.47
N ALA A 210 -11.04 -5.07 10.76
CA ALA A 210 -11.21 -3.65 10.46
C ALA A 210 -11.38 -2.81 11.73
N THR A 211 -12.27 -3.22 12.63
CA THR A 211 -12.52 -2.50 13.89
C THR A 211 -11.31 -2.60 14.81
N GLY A 212 -10.67 -3.77 14.90
CA GLY A 212 -9.47 -3.96 15.70
C GLY A 212 -8.30 -3.08 15.25
N MET A 213 -8.03 -3.01 13.94
CA MET A 213 -7.01 -2.11 13.38
C MET A 213 -7.36 -0.64 13.61
N LEU A 214 -8.62 -0.26 13.36
CA LEU A 214 -9.09 1.11 13.58
C LEU A 214 -8.88 1.55 15.03
N LEU A 215 -9.28 0.74 15.99
CA LEU A 215 -9.12 1.06 17.41
C LEU A 215 -7.66 1.16 17.83
N LEU A 216 -6.79 0.25 17.36
CA LEU A 216 -5.35 0.34 17.66
C LEU A 216 -4.74 1.63 17.14
N VAL A 217 -4.98 1.95 15.86
CA VAL A 217 -4.44 3.17 15.25
C VAL A 217 -5.03 4.41 15.93
N TRP A 218 -6.33 4.41 16.23
CA TRP A 218 -6.98 5.52 16.94
C TRP A 218 -6.38 5.72 18.33
N GLY A 219 -6.17 4.65 19.10
CA GLY A 219 -5.54 4.74 20.41
C GLY A 219 -4.12 5.31 20.35
N VAL A 220 -3.34 4.98 19.29
CA VAL A 220 -2.01 5.56 19.10
C VAL A 220 -2.10 7.04 18.71
N VAL A 221 -3.02 7.42 17.83
CA VAL A 221 -3.23 8.81 17.39
C VAL A 221 -3.69 9.71 18.54
N ASP A 222 -4.57 9.20 19.40
CA ASP A 222 -5.15 9.94 20.55
C ASP A 222 -4.21 10.05 21.77
N GLY A 223 -3.16 9.19 21.80
CA GLY A 223 -2.26 9.07 22.93
C GLY A 223 -1.60 10.38 23.41
N PRO A 224 -1.03 11.20 22.51
CA PRO A 224 -0.42 12.49 22.88
C PRO A 224 -1.42 13.49 23.45
N ASP A 225 -2.61 13.60 22.87
CA ASP A 225 -3.59 14.62 23.20
C ASP A 225 -4.35 14.30 24.51
N HIS A 226 -4.62 13.01 24.78
CA HIS A 226 -5.43 12.58 25.92
C HIS A 226 -4.65 11.87 27.02
N GLY A 227 -3.33 11.62 26.79
CA GLY A 227 -2.46 10.88 27.71
C GLY A 227 -2.56 9.35 27.55
N TRP A 228 -1.40 8.71 27.50
CA TRP A 228 -1.26 7.25 27.26
C TRP A 228 -1.91 6.38 28.35
N SER A 229 -2.05 6.89 29.59
CA SER A 229 -2.68 6.21 30.71
C SER A 229 -4.18 6.49 30.85
N SER A 230 -4.77 7.31 29.97
CA SER A 230 -6.21 7.61 30.02
C SER A 230 -7.05 6.38 29.72
N VAL A 231 -8.22 6.27 30.39
CA VAL A 231 -9.18 5.18 30.14
C VAL A 231 -9.59 5.12 28.68
N ARG A 232 -9.70 6.28 28.01
CA ARG A 232 -10.04 6.39 26.59
C ARG A 232 -8.99 5.69 25.73
N VAL A 233 -7.71 6.06 25.84
CA VAL A 233 -6.62 5.49 25.07
C VAL A 233 -6.41 4.00 25.39
N LEU A 234 -6.41 3.65 26.68
CA LEU A 234 -6.27 2.24 27.08
C LEU A 234 -7.44 1.36 26.61
N SER A 235 -8.66 1.88 26.60
CA SER A 235 -9.82 1.13 26.07
C SER A 235 -9.73 0.92 24.56
N MET A 236 -9.23 1.90 23.81
CA MET A 236 -9.00 1.75 22.36
C MET A 236 -7.89 0.74 22.06
N LEU A 237 -6.72 0.86 22.71
CA LEU A 237 -5.61 -0.06 22.52
C LEU A 237 -5.98 -1.48 22.99
N GLY A 238 -6.57 -1.61 24.18
CA GLY A 238 -7.02 -2.90 24.72
C GLY A 238 -8.13 -3.52 23.88
N GLY A 239 -9.14 -2.75 23.52
CA GLY A 239 -10.24 -3.18 22.66
C GLY A 239 -9.75 -3.63 21.28
N GLY A 240 -8.84 -2.86 20.68
CA GLY A 240 -8.21 -3.23 19.41
C GLY A 240 -7.43 -4.54 19.49
N ALA A 241 -6.61 -4.71 20.54
CA ALA A 241 -5.86 -5.94 20.78
C ALA A 241 -6.78 -7.15 21.00
N VAL A 242 -7.86 -6.99 21.75
CA VAL A 242 -8.88 -8.03 21.99
C VAL A 242 -9.55 -8.41 20.67
N LEU A 243 -9.97 -7.45 19.84
CA LEU A 243 -10.63 -7.73 18.57
C LEU A 243 -9.69 -8.41 17.57
N LEU A 244 -8.42 -8.02 17.49
CA LEU A 244 -7.45 -8.71 16.63
C LEU A 244 -7.13 -10.12 17.15
N THR A 245 -7.10 -10.32 18.46
CA THR A 245 -6.96 -11.66 19.04
C THR A 245 -8.19 -12.51 18.71
N ALA A 246 -9.39 -11.94 18.84
CA ALA A 246 -10.64 -12.61 18.44
C ALA A 246 -10.66 -12.90 16.93
N PHE A 247 -10.16 -12.01 16.09
CA PHE A 247 -9.97 -12.24 14.66
C PHE A 247 -9.09 -13.47 14.40
N VAL A 248 -7.91 -13.55 15.02
CA VAL A 248 -7.03 -14.70 14.86
C VAL A 248 -7.69 -16.00 15.36
N ALA A 249 -8.39 -15.96 16.50
CA ALA A 249 -9.13 -17.11 17.02
C ALA A 249 -10.27 -17.54 16.08
N TRP A 250 -10.98 -16.56 15.48
CA TRP A 250 -12.01 -16.80 14.47
C TRP A 250 -11.44 -17.46 13.22
N GLN A 251 -10.36 -16.91 12.65
CA GLN A 251 -9.71 -17.46 11.45
C GLN A 251 -9.24 -18.91 11.64
N ARG A 252 -8.88 -19.29 12.87
CA ARG A 252 -8.51 -20.71 13.19
C ARG A 252 -9.70 -21.67 13.15
N ARG A 253 -10.90 -21.18 13.41
CA ARG A 253 -12.14 -21.98 13.49
C ARG A 253 -12.99 -21.90 12.24
N ASN A 254 -12.84 -20.84 11.44
CA ASN A 254 -13.62 -20.62 10.23
C ASN A 254 -13.20 -21.64 9.14
N SER A 255 -14.19 -22.33 8.56
CA SER A 255 -13.97 -23.26 7.45
C SER A 255 -13.57 -22.59 6.14
N ALA A 256 -13.81 -21.28 6.01
CA ALA A 256 -13.46 -20.48 4.83
C ALA A 256 -12.89 -19.13 5.29
N PRO A 257 -11.68 -19.13 5.90
CA PRO A 257 -11.09 -17.93 6.44
C PRO A 257 -10.69 -16.97 5.31
N MET A 258 -10.91 -15.65 5.53
CA MET A 258 -10.39 -14.64 4.60
C MET A 258 -8.86 -14.57 4.60
N LEU A 259 -8.23 -14.91 5.73
CA LEU A 259 -6.79 -15.00 5.91
C LEU A 259 -6.43 -16.40 6.44
N PRO A 260 -6.08 -17.37 5.59
CA PRO A 260 -5.65 -18.69 6.03
C PRO A 260 -4.37 -18.59 6.85
N LEU A 261 -4.46 -18.91 8.15
CA LEU A 261 -3.30 -18.85 9.04
C LEU A 261 -2.25 -19.93 8.73
N SER A 262 -2.58 -20.92 7.89
CA SER A 262 -1.63 -21.88 7.34
C SER A 262 -0.47 -21.22 6.58
N LEU A 263 -0.71 -20.06 5.93
CA LEU A 263 0.32 -19.28 5.25
C LEU A 263 1.48 -18.91 6.18
N PHE A 264 1.17 -18.60 7.45
CA PHE A 264 2.15 -18.21 8.46
C PHE A 264 2.92 -19.40 9.07
N ARG A 265 2.60 -20.64 8.69
CA ARG A 265 3.45 -21.81 9.00
C ARG A 265 4.74 -21.80 8.16
N SER A 266 4.70 -21.19 6.98
CA SER A 266 5.91 -20.92 6.21
C SER A 266 6.75 -19.86 6.92
N ARG A 267 7.96 -20.25 7.36
CA ARG A 267 8.93 -19.34 7.98
C ARG A 267 9.26 -18.17 7.04
N GLY A 268 9.41 -18.44 5.74
CA GLY A 268 9.68 -17.42 4.72
C GLY A 268 8.55 -16.39 4.64
N PHE A 269 7.30 -16.86 4.59
CA PHE A 269 6.13 -15.97 4.53
C PHE A 269 5.98 -15.13 5.79
N THR A 270 6.16 -15.71 6.97
CA THR A 270 6.06 -14.98 8.24
C THR A 270 7.13 -13.90 8.36
N LEU A 271 8.39 -14.25 8.11
CA LEU A 271 9.51 -13.31 8.22
C LEU A 271 9.40 -12.17 7.19
N VAL A 272 9.04 -12.48 5.94
CA VAL A 272 8.89 -11.43 4.93
C VAL A 272 7.74 -10.46 5.24
N ASN A 273 6.67 -10.94 5.88
CA ASN A 273 5.57 -10.06 6.31
C ASN A 273 5.95 -9.18 7.51
N ILE A 274 6.81 -9.64 8.42
CA ILE A 274 7.41 -8.79 9.46
C ILE A 274 8.28 -7.71 8.81
N VAL A 275 9.11 -8.08 7.83
CA VAL A 275 9.92 -7.12 7.07
C VAL A 275 9.03 -6.12 6.30
N THR A 276 7.93 -6.57 5.71
CA THR A 276 6.96 -5.70 5.04
C THR A 276 6.36 -4.68 6.00
N LEU A 277 5.95 -5.12 7.19
CA LEU A 277 5.38 -4.26 8.23
C LEU A 277 6.38 -3.18 8.66
N THR A 278 7.60 -3.58 9.03
CA THR A 278 8.65 -2.65 9.49
C THR A 278 9.12 -1.71 8.39
N PHE A 279 9.28 -2.21 7.16
CA PHE A 279 9.55 -1.41 5.98
C PHE A 279 8.51 -0.30 5.80
N SER A 280 7.24 -0.68 5.77
CA SER A 280 6.15 0.27 5.51
C SER A 280 5.98 1.25 6.66
N ALA A 281 6.06 0.79 7.91
CA ALA A 281 5.90 1.65 9.07
C ALA A 281 7.02 2.70 9.16
N GLY A 282 8.28 2.30 9.06
CA GLY A 282 9.39 3.25 9.15
C GLY A 282 9.46 4.18 7.94
N THR A 283 9.25 3.66 6.71
CA THR A 283 9.37 4.45 5.48
C THR A 283 8.25 5.48 5.36
N PHE A 284 6.99 5.05 5.39
CA PHE A 284 5.85 5.93 5.15
C PHE A 284 5.55 6.85 6.34
N GLY A 285 5.87 6.42 7.57
CA GLY A 285 5.87 7.31 8.72
C GLY A 285 6.89 8.45 8.58
N ALA A 286 8.11 8.14 8.12
CA ALA A 286 9.12 9.16 7.84
C ALA A 286 8.71 10.09 6.68
N VAL A 287 8.19 9.53 5.57
CA VAL A 287 7.70 10.31 4.42
C VAL A 287 6.61 11.27 4.82
N PHE A 288 5.69 10.89 5.71
CA PHE A 288 4.63 11.75 6.21
C PHE A 288 5.17 13.04 6.85
N LEU A 289 6.21 12.94 7.66
CA LEU A 289 6.84 14.10 8.32
C LEU A 289 7.78 14.87 7.39
N LEU A 290 8.58 14.15 6.59
CA LEU A 290 9.56 14.75 5.69
C LEU A 290 8.91 15.52 4.52
N ALA A 291 7.73 15.10 4.06
CA ALA A 291 6.96 15.85 3.07
C ALA A 291 6.59 17.27 3.55
N GLN A 292 6.46 17.45 4.86
CA GLN A 292 6.12 18.73 5.48
C GLN A 292 7.36 19.56 5.86
N PHE A 293 8.49 18.89 6.14
CA PHE A 293 9.74 19.55 6.57
C PHE A 293 10.19 20.66 5.61
N PHE A 294 10.21 20.39 4.32
CA PHE A 294 10.64 21.38 3.33
C PHE A 294 9.73 22.60 3.26
N GLN A 295 8.44 22.43 3.46
CA GLN A 295 7.47 23.54 3.43
C GLN A 295 7.47 24.31 4.75
N VAL A 296 7.41 23.63 5.89
CA VAL A 296 7.26 24.24 7.21
C VAL A 296 8.58 24.85 7.71
N VAL A 297 9.70 24.11 7.56
CA VAL A 297 11.01 24.55 8.10
C VAL A 297 11.77 25.41 7.10
N GLN A 298 11.87 24.97 5.86
CA GLN A 298 12.64 25.68 4.83
C GLN A 298 11.82 26.74 4.09
N GLY A 299 10.49 26.79 4.29
CA GLY A 299 9.60 27.76 3.65
C GLY A 299 9.51 27.61 2.14
N LEU A 300 9.77 26.40 1.61
CA LEU A 300 9.70 26.13 0.18
C LEU A 300 8.26 26.05 -0.30
N SER A 301 8.07 26.34 -1.58
CA SER A 301 6.80 26.08 -2.24
C SER A 301 6.47 24.57 -2.22
N PRO A 302 5.19 24.19 -2.29
CA PRO A 302 4.80 22.79 -2.37
C PRO A 302 5.42 22.05 -3.55
N LEU A 303 5.62 22.69 -4.70
CA LEU A 303 6.26 22.13 -5.87
C LEU A 303 7.76 21.88 -5.62
N ASP A 304 8.47 22.90 -5.09
CA ASP A 304 9.89 22.76 -4.78
C ASP A 304 10.13 21.67 -3.74
N ALA A 305 9.26 21.57 -2.72
CA ALA A 305 9.29 20.50 -1.74
C ALA A 305 9.11 19.12 -2.40
N GLY A 306 8.14 18.99 -3.33
CA GLY A 306 7.92 17.78 -4.13
C GLY A 306 9.13 17.40 -4.97
N ILE A 307 9.75 18.37 -5.68
CA ILE A 307 10.95 18.15 -6.50
C ILE A 307 12.12 17.66 -5.64
N ARG A 308 12.31 18.22 -4.44
CA ARG A 308 13.39 17.80 -3.54
C ARG A 308 13.23 16.37 -3.02
N THR A 309 12.03 15.81 -3.02
CA THR A 309 11.81 14.40 -2.67
C THR A 309 12.07 13.42 -3.82
N LEU A 310 12.24 13.89 -5.08
CA LEU A 310 12.44 13.03 -6.26
C LEU A 310 13.59 12.01 -6.13
N PRO A 311 14.77 12.35 -5.56
CA PRO A 311 15.83 11.35 -5.40
C PRO A 311 15.39 10.11 -4.62
N TRP A 312 14.45 10.27 -3.66
CA TRP A 312 13.86 9.14 -2.95
C TRP A 312 12.80 8.40 -3.79
N THR A 313 11.86 9.15 -4.39
CA THR A 313 10.68 8.54 -5.02
C THR A 313 10.95 7.98 -6.41
N MET A 314 11.94 8.54 -7.15
CA MET A 314 12.31 8.09 -8.49
C MET A 314 13.33 6.95 -8.50
N ALA A 315 14.21 6.86 -7.52
CA ALA A 315 15.23 5.82 -7.48
C ALA A 315 14.64 4.39 -7.54
N PRO A 316 13.53 4.07 -6.85
CA PRO A 316 12.89 2.76 -6.97
C PRO A 316 12.46 2.38 -8.40
N MET A 317 12.12 3.34 -9.26
CA MET A 317 11.74 3.06 -10.65
C MET A 317 12.89 2.45 -11.46
N VAL A 318 14.12 2.81 -11.14
CA VAL A 318 15.33 2.27 -11.79
C VAL A 318 15.83 1.05 -11.03
N VAL A 319 15.89 1.15 -9.71
CA VAL A 319 16.51 0.13 -8.85
C VAL A 319 15.67 -1.13 -8.73
N ALA A 320 14.33 -1.04 -8.66
CA ALA A 320 13.49 -2.23 -8.48
C ALA A 320 13.52 -3.19 -9.70
N PRO A 321 13.46 -2.73 -10.96
CA PRO A 321 13.70 -3.60 -12.11
C PRO A 321 15.09 -4.25 -12.11
N LEU A 322 16.14 -3.48 -11.79
CA LEU A 322 17.50 -4.00 -11.68
C LEU A 322 17.61 -5.05 -10.57
N ALA A 323 17.01 -4.80 -9.41
CA ALA A 323 16.94 -5.77 -8.32
C ALA A 323 16.27 -7.08 -8.77
N GLY A 324 15.19 -6.99 -9.57
CA GLY A 324 14.55 -8.16 -10.18
C GLY A 324 15.48 -8.95 -11.12
N ILE A 325 16.20 -8.26 -11.99
CA ILE A 325 17.15 -8.89 -12.93
C ILE A 325 18.32 -9.59 -12.19
N PHE A 326 18.82 -8.96 -11.14
CA PHE A 326 19.95 -9.49 -10.37
C PHE A 326 19.54 -10.42 -9.22
N ALA A 327 18.24 -10.62 -8.98
CA ALA A 327 17.71 -11.44 -7.89
C ALA A 327 18.24 -12.88 -7.89
N ASP A 328 18.37 -13.48 -9.09
CA ASP A 328 18.88 -14.85 -9.23
C ASP A 328 20.38 -14.96 -8.89
N ARG A 329 21.16 -13.91 -9.15
CA ARG A 329 22.61 -13.89 -8.91
C ARG A 329 22.96 -13.50 -7.47
N LEU A 330 22.33 -12.43 -6.97
CA LEU A 330 22.62 -11.86 -5.65
C LEU A 330 21.82 -12.54 -4.52
N GLY A 331 20.72 -13.19 -4.87
CA GLY A 331 19.77 -13.78 -3.92
C GLY A 331 18.78 -12.75 -3.35
N VAL A 332 17.50 -13.09 -3.38
CA VAL A 332 16.39 -12.21 -2.92
C VAL A 332 16.60 -11.74 -1.48
N ARG A 333 17.05 -12.63 -0.57
CA ARG A 333 17.36 -12.29 0.83
C ARG A 333 18.40 -11.17 0.93
N ASN A 334 19.50 -11.30 0.21
CA ASN A 334 20.61 -10.32 0.29
C ASN A 334 20.20 -8.95 -0.22
N LEU A 335 19.36 -8.92 -1.27
CA LEU A 335 18.77 -7.68 -1.79
C LEU A 335 17.88 -6.99 -0.73
N ILE A 336 17.02 -7.76 -0.05
CA ILE A 336 16.16 -7.24 1.02
C ILE A 336 17.00 -6.71 2.18
N VAL A 337 18.02 -7.48 2.63
CA VAL A 337 18.90 -7.06 3.74
C VAL A 337 19.66 -5.78 3.38
N ALA A 338 20.30 -5.72 2.22
CA ALA A 338 21.01 -4.54 1.75
C ALA A 338 20.07 -3.34 1.56
N GLY A 339 18.89 -3.59 0.97
CA GLY A 339 17.87 -2.56 0.76
C GLY A 339 17.38 -1.95 2.07
N GLN A 340 17.01 -2.77 3.03
CA GLN A 340 16.58 -2.33 4.37
C GLN A 340 17.69 -1.58 5.12
N ALA A 341 18.93 -2.07 5.05
CA ALA A 341 20.07 -1.44 5.71
C ALA A 341 20.37 -0.05 5.10
N LEU A 342 20.37 0.05 3.75
CA LEU A 342 20.56 1.33 3.06
C LEU A 342 19.42 2.31 3.36
N LEU A 343 18.19 1.83 3.37
CA LEU A 343 17.02 2.64 3.69
C LEU A 343 17.07 3.16 5.13
N ALA A 344 17.38 2.30 6.10
CA ALA A 344 17.54 2.69 7.50
C ALA A 344 18.65 3.70 7.69
N ALA A 345 19.82 3.49 7.06
CA ALA A 345 20.93 4.41 7.09
C ALA A 345 20.59 5.76 6.45
N GLY A 346 19.90 5.76 5.31
CA GLY A 346 19.46 6.97 4.63
C GLY A 346 18.46 7.77 5.46
N ILE A 347 17.43 7.12 6.03
CA ILE A 347 16.44 7.76 6.90
C ILE A 347 17.14 8.32 8.18
N LEU A 348 18.05 7.57 8.77
CA LEU A 348 18.81 8.02 9.94
C LEU A 348 19.70 9.23 9.59
N TRP A 349 20.37 9.20 8.44
CA TRP A 349 21.16 10.34 7.98
C TRP A 349 20.29 11.58 7.79
N ILE A 350 19.12 11.46 7.13
CA ILE A 350 18.17 12.56 6.98
C ILE A 350 17.79 13.11 8.35
N ALA A 351 17.44 12.25 9.31
CA ALA A 351 17.06 12.68 10.66
C ALA A 351 18.18 13.49 11.35
N LEU A 352 19.40 12.97 11.36
CA LEU A 352 20.54 13.58 12.04
C LEU A 352 21.04 14.86 11.34
N ALA A 353 20.86 14.97 10.03
CA ALA A 353 21.22 16.17 9.26
C ALA A 353 20.13 17.25 9.30
N SER A 354 18.88 16.91 9.67
CA SER A 354 17.75 17.84 9.66
C SER A 354 17.93 18.91 10.77
N THR A 355 18.23 20.13 10.33
CA THR A 355 18.28 21.35 11.14
C THR A 355 17.45 22.43 10.46
N THR A 356 17.25 23.56 11.14
CA THR A 356 16.52 24.71 10.57
C THR A 356 17.18 25.28 9.32
N ASP A 357 18.50 25.16 9.20
CA ASP A 357 19.33 25.80 8.16
C ASP A 357 20.08 24.77 7.31
N VAL A 358 19.67 23.49 7.33
CA VAL A 358 20.32 22.42 6.56
C VAL A 358 20.25 22.73 5.07
N SER A 359 21.37 22.55 4.36
CA SER A 359 21.41 22.68 2.91
C SER A 359 20.81 21.44 2.24
N TYR A 360 20.18 21.62 1.07
CA TYR A 360 19.68 20.47 0.29
C TYR A 360 20.83 19.53 -0.12
N GLY A 361 22.03 20.07 -0.35
CA GLY A 361 23.22 19.28 -0.68
C GLY A 361 23.55 18.20 0.35
N ASP A 362 23.30 18.50 1.65
CA ASP A 362 23.54 17.57 2.76
C ASP A 362 22.49 16.45 2.84
N LEU A 363 21.31 16.68 2.28
CA LEU A 363 20.18 15.75 2.31
C LEU A 363 20.05 14.90 1.05
N VAL A 364 20.40 15.42 -0.13
CA VAL A 364 20.12 14.78 -1.43
C VAL A 364 20.71 13.37 -1.53
N ILE A 365 21.93 13.17 -1.02
CA ILE A 365 22.57 11.84 -1.03
C ILE A 365 21.81 10.87 -0.12
N ALA A 366 21.38 11.33 1.05
CA ALA A 366 20.60 10.53 1.99
C ALA A 366 19.21 10.16 1.42
N PHE A 367 18.55 11.10 0.71
CA PHE A 367 17.32 10.82 -0.03
C PHE A 367 17.54 9.78 -1.14
N ALA A 368 18.60 9.93 -1.95
CA ALA A 368 18.94 8.96 -2.99
C ALA A 368 19.26 7.57 -2.41
N LEU A 369 20.01 7.52 -1.30
CA LEU A 369 20.31 6.27 -0.58
C LEU A 369 19.04 5.58 -0.08
N SER A 370 18.12 6.36 0.51
CA SER A 370 16.81 5.87 0.94
C SER A 370 16.00 5.32 -0.24
N GLY A 371 16.00 6.01 -1.38
CA GLY A 371 15.32 5.57 -2.58
C GLY A 371 15.91 4.28 -3.18
N VAL A 372 17.24 4.16 -3.21
CA VAL A 372 17.93 2.91 -3.62
C VAL A 372 17.54 1.77 -2.67
N GLY A 373 17.60 2.01 -1.36
CA GLY A 373 17.18 1.03 -0.35
C GLY A 373 15.72 0.59 -0.51
N MET A 374 14.82 1.53 -0.78
CA MET A 374 13.41 1.25 -1.09
C MET A 374 13.26 0.37 -2.33
N GLY A 375 13.97 0.67 -3.42
CA GLY A 375 13.93 -0.10 -4.65
C GLY A 375 14.45 -1.54 -4.50
N LEU A 376 15.55 -1.71 -3.75
CA LEU A 376 16.10 -3.03 -3.42
C LEU A 376 15.21 -3.85 -2.47
N THR A 377 14.25 -3.22 -1.80
CA THR A 377 13.37 -3.87 -0.82
C THR A 377 12.00 -4.20 -1.41
N PHE A 378 11.35 -3.26 -2.07
CA PHE A 378 9.93 -3.32 -2.42
C PHE A 378 9.57 -4.50 -3.33
N ALA A 379 10.27 -4.66 -4.46
CA ALA A 379 10.03 -5.75 -5.40
C ALA A 379 10.49 -7.13 -4.85
N PRO A 380 11.69 -7.27 -4.24
CA PRO A 380 12.11 -8.52 -3.64
C PRO A 380 11.22 -9.02 -2.49
N ILE A 381 10.63 -8.15 -1.67
CA ILE A 381 9.66 -8.55 -0.64
C ILE A 381 8.47 -9.28 -1.28
N SER A 382 7.86 -8.70 -2.32
CA SER A 382 6.72 -9.31 -3.01
C SER A 382 7.10 -10.66 -3.64
N THR A 383 8.28 -10.73 -4.24
CA THR A 383 8.83 -11.98 -4.81
C THR A 383 8.99 -13.06 -3.74
N MET A 384 9.60 -12.71 -2.59
CA MET A 384 9.81 -13.63 -1.48
C MET A 384 8.48 -14.10 -0.87
N ALA A 385 7.50 -13.22 -0.72
CA ALA A 385 6.18 -13.57 -0.19
C ALA A 385 5.48 -14.62 -1.07
N LEU A 386 5.48 -14.41 -2.39
CA LEU A 386 4.85 -15.33 -3.35
C LEU A 386 5.63 -16.65 -3.52
N ALA A 387 6.95 -16.60 -3.39
CA ALA A 387 7.80 -17.79 -3.48
C ALA A 387 7.77 -18.66 -2.21
N SER A 388 7.25 -18.12 -1.10
CA SER A 388 7.15 -18.82 0.19
C SER A 388 5.87 -19.63 0.37
N VAL A 389 4.98 -19.66 -0.63
CA VAL A 389 3.67 -20.32 -0.59
C VAL A 389 3.42 -21.11 -1.87
N THR A 390 2.44 -22.04 -1.85
CA THR A 390 2.06 -22.82 -3.03
C THR A 390 1.46 -21.95 -4.14
N ALA A 391 1.49 -22.41 -5.38
CA ALA A 391 0.92 -21.69 -6.51
C ALA A 391 -0.58 -21.36 -6.31
N ARG A 392 -1.30 -22.27 -5.65
CA ARG A 392 -2.73 -22.12 -5.32
C ARG A 392 -2.99 -21.00 -4.30
N GLU A 393 -2.06 -20.75 -3.39
CA GLU A 393 -2.19 -19.78 -2.30
C GLU A 393 -1.70 -18.37 -2.67
N ARG A 394 -0.98 -18.21 -3.80
CA ARG A 394 -0.33 -16.92 -4.17
C ARG A 394 -1.27 -15.73 -4.18
N GLY A 395 -2.52 -15.90 -4.62
CA GLY A 395 -3.50 -14.81 -4.64
C GLY A 395 -3.80 -14.28 -3.23
N VAL A 396 -4.10 -15.19 -2.30
CA VAL A 396 -4.40 -14.83 -0.90
C VAL A 396 -3.13 -14.32 -0.19
N ALA A 397 -1.97 -14.93 -0.45
CA ALA A 397 -0.69 -14.49 0.10
C ALA A 397 -0.32 -13.06 -0.36
N SER A 398 -0.53 -12.75 -1.64
CA SER A 398 -0.36 -11.38 -2.15
C SER A 398 -1.29 -10.39 -1.47
N GLY A 399 -2.57 -10.73 -1.32
CA GLY A 399 -3.54 -9.93 -0.60
C GLY A 399 -3.14 -9.69 0.86
N ALA A 400 -2.74 -10.75 1.57
CA ALA A 400 -2.27 -10.66 2.96
C ALA A 400 -1.03 -9.77 3.10
N ASN A 401 -0.03 -9.93 2.21
CA ASN A 401 1.17 -9.09 2.21
C ASN A 401 0.85 -7.61 1.95
N ASN A 402 -0.07 -7.33 1.02
CA ASN A 402 -0.54 -5.96 0.77
C ASN A 402 -1.31 -5.38 1.98
N THR A 403 -2.18 -6.15 2.61
CA THR A 403 -2.89 -5.73 3.84
C THR A 403 -1.90 -5.39 4.96
N ILE A 404 -0.88 -6.22 5.17
CA ILE A 404 0.18 -5.98 6.17
C ILE A 404 1.01 -4.75 5.81
N ARG A 405 1.26 -4.50 4.53
CA ARG A 405 1.93 -3.28 4.07
C ARG A 405 1.14 -2.03 4.43
N GLU A 406 -0.15 -2.01 4.12
CA GLU A 406 -1.01 -0.85 4.41
C GLU A 406 -1.21 -0.66 5.92
N LEU A 407 -1.32 -1.74 6.69
CA LEU A 407 -1.32 -1.67 8.15
C LEU A 407 -0.01 -1.04 8.67
N GLY A 408 1.13 -1.43 8.08
CA GLY A 408 2.42 -0.81 8.39
C GLY A 408 2.42 0.69 8.12
N VAL A 409 1.88 1.14 6.98
CA VAL A 409 1.73 2.56 6.66
C VAL A 409 0.93 3.29 7.75
N ALA A 410 -0.25 2.79 8.09
CA ALA A 410 -1.13 3.43 9.06
C ALA A 410 -0.50 3.50 10.47
N VAL A 411 0.06 2.38 10.94
CA VAL A 411 0.74 2.31 12.24
C VAL A 411 1.99 3.21 12.26
N GLY A 412 2.77 3.21 11.17
CA GLY A 412 3.97 4.02 11.06
C GLY A 412 3.67 5.52 11.15
N ILE A 413 2.67 5.99 10.40
CA ILE A 413 2.23 7.40 10.46
C ILE A 413 1.74 7.73 11.87
N ALA A 414 0.89 6.88 12.48
CA ALA A 414 0.37 7.13 13.81
C ALA A 414 1.48 7.19 14.87
N VAL A 415 2.42 6.24 14.87
CA VAL A 415 3.54 6.19 15.83
C VAL A 415 4.48 7.36 15.64
N LEU A 416 4.95 7.64 14.42
CA LEU A 416 5.93 8.71 14.21
C LEU A 416 5.32 10.08 14.43
N ALA A 417 4.08 10.32 14.00
CA ALA A 417 3.41 11.59 14.25
C ALA A 417 3.06 11.77 15.74
N SER A 418 2.78 10.69 16.45
CA SER A 418 2.60 10.71 17.92
C SER A 418 3.88 11.10 18.65
N ILE A 419 5.05 10.57 18.22
CA ILE A 419 6.36 10.98 18.76
C ILE A 419 6.63 12.45 18.42
N PHE A 420 6.36 12.86 17.18
CA PHE A 420 6.48 14.26 16.76
C PHE A 420 5.67 15.18 17.67
N SER A 421 4.40 14.89 17.90
CA SER A 421 3.51 15.71 18.73
C SER A 421 3.90 15.73 20.21
N SER A 422 4.65 14.74 20.71
CA SER A 422 5.11 14.69 22.08
C SER A 422 6.38 15.50 22.33
N THR A 423 7.15 15.81 21.28
CA THR A 423 8.48 16.46 21.38
C THR A 423 8.58 17.76 20.58
N GLY A 424 7.59 18.06 19.73
CA GLY A 424 7.58 19.24 18.89
C GLY A 424 6.18 19.61 18.42
N ASP A 425 6.11 20.67 17.63
CA ASP A 425 4.86 21.20 17.08
C ASP A 425 5.13 22.05 15.81
N TYR A 426 4.10 22.79 15.35
CA TYR A 426 4.16 23.68 14.17
C TYR A 426 4.30 25.16 14.54
N THR A 427 4.63 25.50 15.80
CA THR A 427 4.68 26.91 16.26
C THR A 427 5.93 27.63 15.74
N SER A 428 7.02 26.91 15.55
CA SER A 428 8.27 27.44 15.02
C SER A 428 9.03 26.40 14.19
N ARG A 429 9.98 26.86 13.37
CA ARG A 429 10.89 25.96 12.62
C ARG A 429 11.66 25.03 13.54
N GLN A 430 12.15 25.56 14.68
CA GLN A 430 12.89 24.75 15.64
C GLN A 430 12.00 23.72 16.33
N ALA A 431 10.79 24.11 16.77
CA ALA A 431 9.85 23.17 17.38
C ALA A 431 9.47 22.03 16.43
N PHE A 432 9.36 22.32 15.12
CA PHE A 432 9.14 21.27 14.13
C PHE A 432 10.33 20.30 14.02
N VAL A 433 11.56 20.81 14.00
CA VAL A 433 12.79 19.99 13.96
C VAL A 433 12.93 19.14 15.22
N ASP A 434 12.64 19.72 16.39
CA ASP A 434 12.69 19.02 17.69
C ASP A 434 11.73 17.82 17.74
N GLY A 435 10.58 17.92 17.07
CA GLY A 435 9.65 16.80 16.88
C GLY A 435 10.06 15.83 15.77
N LEU A 436 10.55 16.35 14.64
CA LEU A 436 10.90 15.59 13.47
C LEU A 436 12.03 14.59 13.75
N VAL A 437 13.13 15.07 14.34
CA VAL A 437 14.35 14.27 14.50
C VAL A 437 14.09 12.98 15.29
N PRO A 438 13.55 13.01 16.52
CA PRO A 438 13.30 11.77 17.28
C PRO A 438 12.30 10.86 16.57
N ALA A 439 11.26 11.41 15.95
CA ALA A 439 10.29 10.62 15.21
C ALA A 439 10.94 9.86 14.03
N VAL A 440 11.72 10.55 13.19
CA VAL A 440 12.38 9.95 12.03
C VAL A 440 13.50 8.98 12.44
N VAL A 441 14.20 9.23 13.55
CA VAL A 441 15.15 8.26 14.15
C VAL A 441 14.44 6.96 14.52
N VAL A 442 13.28 7.03 15.16
CA VAL A 442 12.48 5.83 15.46
C VAL A 442 12.05 5.13 14.17
N GLY A 443 11.66 5.87 13.14
CA GLY A 443 11.38 5.32 11.82
C GLY A 443 12.56 4.53 11.23
N ALA A 444 13.78 5.10 11.32
CA ALA A 444 15.00 4.42 10.90
C ALA A 444 15.26 3.14 11.72
N CYS A 445 15.06 3.19 13.04
CA CYS A 445 15.19 2.00 13.91
C CYS A 445 14.18 0.90 13.54
N ILE A 446 12.94 1.26 13.25
CA ILE A 446 11.92 0.29 12.80
C ILE A 446 12.38 -0.41 11.51
N VAL A 447 12.90 0.34 10.52
CA VAL A 447 13.44 -0.24 9.28
C VAL A 447 14.68 -1.09 9.56
N ALA A 448 15.56 -0.67 10.47
CA ALA A 448 16.75 -1.43 10.87
C ALA A 448 16.37 -2.78 11.51
N VAL A 449 15.33 -2.83 12.34
CA VAL A 449 14.76 -4.09 12.84
C VAL A 449 14.34 -4.99 11.68
N GLY A 450 13.72 -4.43 10.64
CA GLY A 450 13.39 -5.15 9.41
C GLY A 450 14.62 -5.73 8.71
N ALA A 451 15.74 -4.98 8.65
CA ALA A 451 17.01 -5.47 8.10
C ALA A 451 17.55 -6.66 8.90
N ILE A 452 17.50 -6.58 10.22
CA ILE A 452 17.91 -7.67 11.12
C ILE A 452 17.04 -8.89 10.91
N VAL A 453 15.71 -8.74 10.90
CA VAL A 453 14.77 -9.85 10.63
C VAL A 453 15.01 -10.48 9.27
N ALA A 454 15.34 -9.67 8.25
CA ALA A 454 15.62 -10.15 6.91
C ALA A 454 16.84 -11.12 6.82
N LEU A 455 17.78 -11.07 7.79
CA LEU A 455 18.90 -12.01 7.85
C LEU A 455 18.44 -13.46 8.03
N TRP A 456 17.29 -13.67 8.66
CA TRP A 456 16.71 -15.01 8.87
C TRP A 456 15.79 -15.47 7.73
N LEU A 457 15.59 -14.67 6.69
CA LEU A 457 14.89 -15.10 5.50
C LEU A 457 15.63 -16.27 4.83
N PRO A 458 14.93 -17.24 4.23
CA PRO A 458 15.57 -18.30 3.47
C PRO A 458 16.33 -17.70 2.27
N SER A 459 17.58 -18.13 2.08
CA SER A 459 18.43 -17.65 0.97
C SER A 459 17.90 -18.07 -0.40
N ARG A 460 17.24 -19.22 -0.45
CA ARG A 460 16.46 -19.69 -1.61
C ARG A 460 15.10 -20.13 -1.08
N PRO A 461 13.98 -19.62 -1.62
CA PRO A 461 12.67 -20.16 -1.31
C PRO A 461 12.69 -21.63 -1.74
N ALA A 462 12.46 -22.55 -0.78
CA ALA A 462 12.23 -23.94 -1.16
C ALA A 462 10.97 -23.98 -2.02
N PRO A 463 10.96 -24.68 -3.17
CA PRO A 463 9.74 -24.93 -3.89
C PRO A 463 8.77 -25.62 -2.93
N VAL A 464 7.69 -24.95 -2.56
CA VAL A 464 6.61 -25.62 -1.83
C VAL A 464 6.00 -26.55 -2.86
N ALA A 465 6.23 -27.87 -2.71
CA ALA A 465 5.69 -28.86 -3.62
C ALA A 465 4.17 -28.70 -3.61
N ASP A 466 3.60 -28.46 -4.79
CA ASP A 466 2.17 -28.65 -4.97
C ASP A 466 1.91 -30.12 -4.62
N GLU A 467 1.03 -30.40 -3.67
CA GLU A 467 0.57 -31.76 -3.43
C GLU A 467 0.04 -32.28 -4.76
N VAL A 468 0.78 -33.22 -5.36
CA VAL A 468 0.32 -33.93 -6.54
C VAL A 468 -1.01 -34.57 -6.15
N PRO A 469 -2.12 -34.26 -6.81
CA PRO A 469 -3.37 -34.92 -6.50
C PRO A 469 -3.10 -36.44 -6.60
N PRO A 470 -3.62 -37.26 -5.66
CA PRO A 470 -3.41 -38.71 -5.70
C PRO A 470 -3.73 -39.17 -7.11
N SER A 471 -2.75 -39.78 -7.76
CA SER A 471 -2.90 -40.38 -9.09
C SER A 471 -4.16 -41.23 -9.04
N VAL A 472 -5.15 -40.88 -9.86
CA VAL A 472 -6.34 -41.70 -10.11
C VAL A 472 -5.77 -43.07 -10.49
N PRO A 473 -6.08 -44.15 -9.80
CA PRO A 473 -5.60 -45.45 -10.19
C PRO A 473 -6.00 -45.70 -11.64
N GLU A 474 -5.02 -45.94 -12.49
CA GLU A 474 -5.23 -46.29 -13.89
C GLU A 474 -6.19 -47.50 -13.89
N ALA A 475 -7.37 -47.30 -14.47
CA ALA A 475 -8.36 -48.35 -14.56
C ALA A 475 -7.72 -49.52 -15.31
N VAL A 476 -7.49 -50.64 -14.59
CA VAL A 476 -7.00 -51.87 -15.17
C VAL A 476 -7.93 -52.25 -16.30
N PRO A 477 -7.45 -52.44 -17.55
CA PRO A 477 -8.31 -52.84 -18.65
C PRO A 477 -8.94 -54.18 -18.31
N ALA A 478 -10.29 -54.24 -18.33
CA ALA A 478 -11.00 -55.49 -18.14
C ALA A 478 -10.58 -56.44 -19.27
N LEU A 479 -9.91 -57.52 -18.87
CA LEU A 479 -9.67 -58.67 -19.76
C LEU A 479 -11.02 -59.20 -20.25
N GLN A 480 -11.31 -59.03 -21.52
CA GLN A 480 -12.40 -59.69 -22.20
C GLN A 480 -12.02 -61.19 -22.36
N HIS A 481 -12.78 -62.05 -21.70
CA HIS A 481 -12.85 -63.48 -22.03
C HIS A 481 -14.12 -63.74 -22.85
#